data_705ca3fd8a8c46d96848ccb4bed705ce
#
_entry.id   705ca3fd8a8c46d96848ccb4bed705ce
#
_cell.length_a   1.000
_cell.length_b   1.000
_cell.length_c   1.000
_cell.angle_alpha   90.00
_cell.angle_beta   90.00
_cell.angle_gamma   90.00
#
_symmetry.space_group_name_H-M   'P 1'
#
loop_
_entity.id
_entity.type
_entity.pdbx_description
1 polymer ?
#
loop_
_entity_poly.entity_id
_entity_poly.type
_entity_poly.pdbx_seq_one_letter_code
_entity_poly.pdbx_strand_id
1 'polypeptide(L)'
;MIRASRLAPTALATLIAAFGFSSANADEVQVAVAANFTAPIQAIAADFEKDTGHKLVAAYGATGQFYTQIKNGAPFEVFLSADDTTPQKLEAEGDTVKGSRFTYAVGTLALWSAKEGYVDAKGEVLKKNQFQHLSIANPKAAPYGLAATQVLAKEGLTEKVKDKLVEGQNITQAYQFVSTGNAELGFVALSQIYKDGKVTSGSAWIVPSSMHDPIKQDAVILNKGKDSAAAKALVEYLKGPKAAAVIKSYGYEL
;
A
#
# COMPACT_ATOMS: atom_id res chain seq x y z
N MET A 1 63.68 53.39 45.84
CA MET A 1 63.23 52.00 45.99
C MET A 1 61.77 51.94 45.64
N ILE A 2 61.45 51.48 44.42
CA ILE A 2 60.07 51.40 43.92
C ILE A 2 59.83 49.92 43.59
N ARG A 3 58.94 49.27 44.36
CA ARG A 3 58.55 47.89 44.16
C ARG A 3 57.47 47.79 43.04
N ALA A 4 57.77 47.09 41.96
CA ALA A 4 56.84 46.77 40.90
C ALA A 4 56.03 45.58 41.31
N SER A 5 54.70 45.74 41.41
CA SER A 5 53.71 44.65 41.56
C SER A 5 53.39 43.98 40.20
N ARG A 6 53.63 42.70 40.09
CA ARG A 6 53.27 41.93 38.92
C ARG A 6 51.79 41.41 39.06
N LEU A 7 50.94 41.89 38.20
CA LEU A 7 49.58 41.34 38.00
C LEU A 7 49.65 40.08 37.08
N ALA A 8 49.14 38.96 37.56
CA ALA A 8 48.98 37.76 36.77
C ALA A 8 47.67 37.82 36.00
N PRO A 9 47.62 37.43 34.73
CA PRO A 9 46.35 37.33 33.99
C PRO A 9 45.63 36.03 34.31
N THR A 10 44.41 36.11 34.79
CA THR A 10 43.46 34.96 34.98
C THR A 10 42.93 34.57 33.64
N ALA A 11 43.32 33.41 33.12
CA ALA A 11 42.77 32.82 31.90
C ALA A 11 41.39 32.25 32.19
N LEU A 12 40.36 32.88 31.64
CA LEU A 12 38.97 32.40 31.64
C LEU A 12 38.82 31.33 30.51
N ALA A 13 38.85 30.06 30.87
CA ALA A 13 38.63 28.98 29.93
C ALA A 13 37.11 28.85 29.63
N THR A 14 36.72 29.35 28.47
CA THR A 14 35.34 29.18 27.96
C THR A 14 35.14 27.75 27.44
N LEU A 15 34.39 26.94 28.17
CA LEU A 15 34.01 25.57 27.78
C LEU A 15 32.91 25.69 26.74
N ILE A 16 33.24 25.56 25.45
CA ILE A 16 32.26 25.46 24.36
C ILE A 16 31.74 24.02 24.35
N ALA A 17 30.56 23.82 24.91
CA ALA A 17 29.82 22.55 24.74
C ALA A 17 29.36 22.43 23.28
N ALA A 18 30.11 21.67 22.49
CA ALA A 18 29.69 21.27 21.14
C ALA A 18 28.47 20.34 21.26
N PHE A 19 27.28 20.90 21.15
CA PHE A 19 26.09 20.11 20.84
C PHE A 19 26.29 19.54 19.43
N GLY A 20 26.76 18.31 19.35
CA GLY A 20 26.77 17.54 18.13
C GLY A 20 25.31 17.33 17.66
N PHE A 21 24.86 18.14 16.72
CA PHE A 21 23.71 17.80 15.93
C PHE A 21 24.12 16.57 15.12
N SER A 22 23.69 15.35 15.56
CA SER A 22 23.66 14.19 14.69
C SER A 22 22.73 14.56 13.55
N SER A 23 23.31 14.93 12.41
CA SER A 23 22.57 14.96 11.15
C SER A 23 22.03 13.55 10.95
N ALA A 24 20.75 13.34 11.16
CA ALA A 24 20.09 12.13 10.71
C ALA A 24 20.34 12.06 9.20
N ASN A 25 21.15 11.10 8.75
CA ASN A 25 21.33 10.87 7.33
C ASN A 25 19.96 10.59 6.75
N ALA A 26 19.56 11.40 5.78
CA ALA A 26 18.37 11.19 4.99
C ALA A 26 18.63 9.99 4.08
N ASP A 27 18.12 8.82 4.46
CA ASP A 27 18.26 7.59 3.69
C ASP A 27 17.01 7.37 2.83
N GLU A 28 17.17 6.74 1.66
CA GLU A 28 16.05 6.26 0.84
C GLU A 28 15.70 4.84 1.25
N VAL A 29 14.40 4.50 1.28
CA VAL A 29 13.91 3.12 1.43
C VAL A 29 13.24 2.66 0.16
N GLN A 30 13.69 1.51 -0.39
CA GLN A 30 13.11 0.89 -1.58
C GLN A 30 11.94 0.00 -1.19
N VAL A 31 10.75 0.33 -1.67
CA VAL A 31 9.50 -0.30 -1.24
C VAL A 31 8.76 -0.95 -2.40
N ALA A 32 8.49 -2.24 -2.29
CA ALA A 32 7.52 -2.93 -3.15
C ALA A 32 6.11 -2.69 -2.59
N VAL A 33 5.24 -2.06 -3.35
CA VAL A 33 3.89 -1.67 -2.90
C VAL A 33 2.84 -2.30 -3.79
N ALA A 34 1.93 -3.07 -3.21
CA ALA A 34 0.79 -3.60 -3.93
C ALA A 34 -0.05 -2.45 -4.52
N ALA A 35 -0.45 -2.61 -5.78
CA ALA A 35 -1.00 -1.53 -6.61
C ALA A 35 -2.29 -0.87 -6.05
N ASN A 36 -3.07 -1.59 -5.24
CA ASN A 36 -4.24 -1.04 -4.55
C ASN A 36 -3.88 0.04 -3.51
N PHE A 37 -2.65 0.01 -2.99
CA PHE A 37 -2.20 0.94 -1.96
C PHE A 37 -1.43 2.15 -2.50
N THR A 38 -1.41 2.34 -3.82
CA THR A 38 -0.66 3.42 -4.50
C THR A 38 -1.02 4.81 -3.97
N ALA A 39 -2.29 5.19 -3.97
CA ALA A 39 -2.69 6.53 -3.53
C ALA A 39 -2.46 6.75 -2.01
N PRO A 40 -2.81 5.81 -1.12
CA PRO A 40 -2.49 5.95 0.30
C PRO A 40 -1.00 6.11 0.59
N ILE A 41 -0.14 5.27 -0.02
CA ILE A 41 1.30 5.34 0.29
C ILE A 41 1.95 6.61 -0.26
N GLN A 42 1.47 7.16 -1.38
CA GLN A 42 1.93 8.45 -1.89
C GLN A 42 1.60 9.59 -0.92
N ALA A 43 0.40 9.58 -0.32
CA ALA A 43 0.03 10.55 0.71
C ALA A 43 0.86 10.37 1.99
N ILE A 44 1.09 9.12 2.42
CA ILE A 44 1.91 8.79 3.59
C ILE A 44 3.38 9.20 3.35
N ALA A 45 3.91 8.99 2.14
CA ALA A 45 5.32 9.27 1.82
C ALA A 45 5.70 10.73 2.03
N ALA A 46 4.81 11.67 1.69
CA ALA A 46 5.05 13.10 1.90
C ALA A 46 5.16 13.46 3.39
N ASP A 47 4.27 12.90 4.22
CA ASP A 47 4.30 13.11 5.66
C ASP A 47 5.48 12.37 6.31
N PHE A 48 5.80 11.17 5.86
CA PHE A 48 6.94 10.39 6.31
C PHE A 48 8.26 11.11 6.06
N GLU A 49 8.49 11.63 4.86
CA GLU A 49 9.70 12.41 4.53
C GLU A 49 9.81 13.66 5.40
N LYS A 50 8.71 14.39 5.56
CA LYS A 50 8.68 15.59 6.41
C LYS A 50 9.00 15.30 7.88
N ASP A 51 8.48 14.20 8.42
CA ASP A 51 8.58 13.88 9.85
C ASP A 51 9.91 13.19 10.20
N THR A 52 10.49 12.41 9.27
CA THR A 52 11.68 11.58 9.56
C THR A 52 12.93 12.00 8.81
N GLY A 53 12.80 12.79 7.75
CA GLY A 53 13.88 13.11 6.81
C GLY A 53 14.20 11.97 5.83
N HIS A 54 13.65 10.76 6.01
CA HIS A 54 13.87 9.63 5.10
C HIS A 54 12.92 9.72 3.91
N LYS A 55 13.39 9.25 2.75
CA LYS A 55 12.61 9.26 1.51
C LYS A 55 12.13 7.86 1.13
N LEU A 56 10.86 7.75 0.75
CA LEU A 56 10.27 6.52 0.27
C LEU A 56 10.33 6.47 -1.26
N VAL A 57 10.95 5.41 -1.81
CA VAL A 57 11.02 5.13 -3.25
C VAL A 57 10.19 3.88 -3.52
N ALA A 58 9.01 4.04 -4.13
CA ALA A 58 8.04 2.97 -4.32
C ALA A 58 8.01 2.44 -5.74
N ALA A 59 7.97 1.10 -5.88
CA ALA A 59 7.53 0.41 -7.07
C ALA A 59 6.13 -0.15 -6.85
N TYR A 60 5.27 -0.09 -7.86
CA TYR A 60 3.86 -0.51 -7.78
C TYR A 60 3.58 -1.70 -8.68
N GLY A 61 2.90 -2.73 -8.18
CA GLY A 61 2.63 -3.95 -8.94
C GLY A 61 1.68 -4.91 -8.23
N ALA A 62 1.50 -6.10 -8.79
CA ALA A 62 0.75 -7.16 -8.13
C ALA A 62 1.61 -7.86 -7.07
N THR A 63 0.98 -8.31 -5.98
CA THR A 63 1.62 -9.04 -4.87
C THR A 63 2.45 -10.23 -5.36
N GLY A 64 1.90 -11.09 -6.22
CA GLY A 64 2.60 -12.27 -6.74
C GLY A 64 3.79 -11.93 -7.67
N GLN A 65 3.71 -10.79 -8.38
CA GLN A 65 4.85 -10.30 -9.17
C GLN A 65 6.00 -9.87 -8.25
N PHE A 66 5.70 -9.15 -7.16
CA PHE A 66 6.71 -8.77 -6.18
C PHE A 66 7.31 -9.97 -5.45
N TYR A 67 6.50 -10.98 -5.10
CA TYR A 67 7.05 -12.22 -4.57
C TYR A 67 8.14 -12.79 -5.51
N THR A 68 7.84 -12.90 -6.80
CA THR A 68 8.80 -13.40 -7.78
C THR A 68 10.05 -12.52 -7.88
N GLN A 69 9.90 -11.19 -7.90
CA GLN A 69 11.02 -10.25 -7.95
C GLN A 69 11.89 -10.34 -6.69
N ILE A 70 11.29 -10.44 -5.51
CA ILE A 70 11.99 -10.59 -4.22
C ILE A 70 12.81 -11.88 -4.23
N LYS A 71 12.22 -13.01 -4.65
CA LYS A 71 12.93 -14.30 -4.78
C LYS A 71 14.09 -14.25 -5.78
N ASN A 72 14.01 -13.38 -6.78
CA ASN A 72 15.07 -13.15 -7.75
C ASN A 72 16.07 -12.04 -7.32
N GLY A 73 16.02 -11.60 -6.06
CA GLY A 73 17.02 -10.70 -5.48
C GLY A 73 16.80 -9.22 -5.76
N ALA A 74 15.58 -8.80 -6.13
CA ALA A 74 15.23 -7.38 -6.28
C ALA A 74 15.62 -6.57 -5.03
N PRO A 75 16.00 -5.29 -5.18
CA PRO A 75 16.60 -4.50 -4.10
C PRO A 75 15.58 -3.89 -3.14
N PHE A 76 14.40 -4.49 -3.01
CA PHE A 76 13.39 -3.99 -2.09
C PHE A 76 13.78 -4.25 -0.64
N GLU A 77 13.53 -3.27 0.21
CA GLU A 77 13.80 -3.28 1.64
C GLU A 77 12.54 -3.52 2.47
N VAL A 78 11.40 -3.02 1.97
CA VAL A 78 10.07 -3.21 2.59
C VAL A 78 9.10 -3.70 1.52
N PHE A 79 8.22 -4.62 1.90
CA PHE A 79 7.13 -5.10 1.06
C PHE A 79 5.79 -4.82 1.74
N LEU A 80 4.92 -4.08 1.04
CA LEU A 80 3.52 -3.83 1.39
C LEU A 80 2.65 -4.67 0.48
N SER A 81 2.24 -5.83 0.96
CA SER A 81 1.44 -6.82 0.22
C SER A 81 -0.05 -6.48 0.26
N ALA A 82 -0.81 -6.95 -0.73
CA ALA A 82 -2.28 -6.92 -0.70
C ALA A 82 -2.91 -8.18 -0.08
N ASP A 83 -2.10 -9.09 0.46
CA ASP A 83 -2.51 -10.23 1.27
C ASP A 83 -1.58 -10.42 2.47
N ASP A 84 -1.94 -11.31 3.39
CA ASP A 84 -1.13 -11.74 4.53
C ASP A 84 -0.33 -13.01 4.22
N THR A 85 -0.77 -13.81 3.25
CA THR A 85 -0.20 -15.13 2.94
C THR A 85 1.16 -15.02 2.25
N THR A 86 1.34 -14.06 1.35
CA THR A 86 2.62 -13.85 0.63
C THR A 86 3.74 -13.40 1.57
N PRO A 87 3.56 -12.38 2.45
CA PRO A 87 4.56 -12.05 3.47
C PRO A 87 4.83 -13.19 4.44
N GLN A 88 3.80 -13.94 4.86
CA GLN A 88 3.98 -15.13 5.70
C GLN A 88 4.84 -16.19 5.01
N LYS A 89 4.64 -16.43 3.72
CA LYS A 89 5.45 -17.35 2.91
C LYS A 89 6.91 -16.90 2.84
N LEU A 90 7.17 -15.61 2.56
CA LEU A 90 8.53 -15.04 2.57
C LEU A 90 9.19 -15.18 3.93
N GLU A 91 8.44 -15.00 5.03
CA GLU A 91 8.93 -15.19 6.40
C GLU A 91 9.32 -16.65 6.66
N ALA A 92 8.49 -17.60 6.25
CA ALA A 92 8.79 -19.04 6.37
C ALA A 92 10.00 -19.47 5.53
N GLU A 93 10.23 -18.82 4.40
CA GLU A 93 11.38 -19.04 3.50
C GLU A 93 12.66 -18.32 3.95
N GLY A 94 12.60 -17.50 5.01
CA GLY A 94 13.75 -16.79 5.56
C GLY A 94 14.16 -15.54 4.79
N ASP A 95 13.28 -14.95 3.97
CA ASP A 95 13.56 -13.78 3.14
C ASP A 95 13.24 -12.45 3.85
N THR A 96 12.79 -12.50 5.10
CA THR A 96 12.35 -11.33 5.86
C THR A 96 13.05 -11.20 7.21
N VAL A 97 13.01 -10.02 7.78
CA VAL A 97 13.42 -9.79 9.16
C VAL A 97 12.35 -10.36 10.10
N LYS A 98 12.74 -11.34 10.91
CA LYS A 98 11.83 -12.03 11.82
C LYS A 98 11.10 -11.05 12.74
N GLY A 99 9.77 -11.19 12.83
CA GLY A 99 8.92 -10.38 13.70
C GLY A 99 8.63 -8.96 13.17
N SER A 100 9.06 -8.64 11.93
CA SER A 100 8.74 -7.34 11.31
C SER A 100 7.37 -7.32 10.62
N ARG A 101 6.75 -8.49 10.39
CA ARG A 101 5.46 -8.62 9.72
C ARG A 101 4.30 -8.16 10.61
N PHE A 102 3.40 -7.36 10.05
CA PHE A 102 2.15 -6.94 10.70
C PHE A 102 1.10 -6.57 9.64
N THR A 103 -0.17 -6.69 10.01
CA THR A 103 -1.29 -6.24 9.16
C THR A 103 -1.39 -4.71 9.25
N TYR A 104 -1.23 -4.02 8.10
CA TYR A 104 -1.31 -2.56 8.05
C TYR A 104 -2.66 -2.06 7.56
N ALA A 105 -3.46 -2.90 6.88
CA ALA A 105 -4.78 -2.55 6.38
C ALA A 105 -5.62 -3.80 6.07
N VAL A 106 -6.94 -3.65 6.11
CA VAL A 106 -7.89 -4.63 5.54
C VAL A 106 -8.61 -3.93 4.39
N GLY A 107 -8.49 -4.53 3.20
CA GLY A 107 -9.01 -3.96 1.96
C GLY A 107 -10.47 -4.30 1.72
N THR A 108 -11.14 -3.44 0.96
CA THR A 108 -12.53 -3.64 0.52
C THR A 108 -12.59 -3.70 -1.00
N LEU A 109 -13.29 -4.70 -1.52
CA LEU A 109 -13.56 -4.86 -2.96
C LEU A 109 -14.80 -4.03 -3.32
N ALA A 110 -14.78 -3.41 -4.50
CA ALA A 110 -15.96 -2.75 -5.07
C ALA A 110 -16.13 -3.15 -6.53
N LEU A 111 -17.38 -3.28 -6.98
CA LEU A 111 -17.73 -3.27 -8.39
C LEU A 111 -17.99 -1.81 -8.77
N TRP A 112 -17.33 -1.34 -9.81
CA TRP A 112 -17.38 0.08 -10.20
C TRP A 112 -17.54 0.25 -11.72
N SER A 113 -18.19 1.33 -12.09
CA SER A 113 -18.26 1.87 -13.46
C SER A 113 -17.95 3.36 -13.42
N ALA A 114 -17.25 3.86 -14.44
CA ALA A 114 -17.03 5.28 -14.62
C ALA A 114 -18.34 6.06 -14.97
N LYS A 115 -19.40 5.33 -15.34
CA LYS A 115 -20.71 5.91 -15.65
C LYS A 115 -21.56 6.05 -14.39
N GLU A 116 -22.10 7.23 -14.16
CA GLU A 116 -23.05 7.49 -13.07
C GLU A 116 -24.29 6.59 -13.21
N GLY A 117 -24.73 6.00 -12.08
CA GLY A 117 -25.95 5.19 -12.04
C GLY A 117 -25.88 3.84 -12.78
N TYR A 118 -24.74 3.46 -13.37
CA TYR A 118 -24.61 2.20 -14.10
C TYR A 118 -24.54 1.00 -13.16
N VAL A 119 -23.81 1.12 -12.06
CA VAL A 119 -23.75 0.12 -10.99
C VAL A 119 -24.66 0.56 -9.85
N ASP A 120 -25.68 -0.25 -9.55
CA ASP A 120 -26.57 -0.02 -8.42
C ASP A 120 -25.95 -0.51 -7.09
N ALA A 121 -26.50 -0.05 -5.96
CA ALA A 121 -25.98 -0.34 -4.62
C ALA A 121 -26.00 -1.83 -4.22
N LYS A 122 -26.58 -2.72 -5.03
CA LYS A 122 -26.65 -4.17 -4.79
C LYS A 122 -25.89 -4.99 -5.83
N GLY A 123 -25.29 -4.34 -6.84
CA GLY A 123 -24.56 -5.02 -7.91
C GLY A 123 -25.44 -5.83 -8.87
N GLU A 124 -26.74 -5.53 -8.95
CA GLU A 124 -27.70 -6.27 -9.80
C GLU A 124 -27.32 -6.22 -11.30
N VAL A 125 -26.52 -5.22 -11.70
CA VAL A 125 -25.96 -5.13 -13.05
C VAL A 125 -25.18 -6.40 -13.46
N LEU A 126 -24.51 -7.07 -12.52
CA LEU A 126 -23.81 -8.34 -12.78
C LEU A 126 -24.77 -9.43 -13.20
N LYS A 127 -25.90 -9.57 -12.49
CA LYS A 127 -26.93 -10.59 -12.76
C LYS A 127 -27.66 -10.34 -14.08
N LYS A 128 -27.88 -9.06 -14.42
CA LYS A 128 -28.46 -8.66 -15.71
C LYS A 128 -27.56 -9.03 -16.87
N ASN A 129 -26.24 -9.06 -16.67
CA ASN A 129 -25.22 -9.48 -17.62
C ASN A 129 -25.33 -8.76 -19.01
N GLN A 130 -25.73 -7.48 -18.99
CA GLN A 130 -25.96 -6.66 -20.18
C GLN A 130 -24.75 -5.81 -20.58
N PHE A 131 -23.57 -6.14 -20.09
CA PHE A 131 -22.29 -5.54 -20.44
C PHE A 131 -21.51 -6.45 -21.42
N GLN A 132 -20.54 -5.89 -22.14
CA GLN A 132 -19.64 -6.64 -23.02
C GLN A 132 -18.35 -7.03 -22.27
N HIS A 133 -17.81 -6.14 -21.44
CA HIS A 133 -16.55 -6.34 -20.75
C HIS A 133 -16.69 -6.09 -19.24
N LEU A 134 -16.19 -7.02 -18.44
CA LEU A 134 -16.03 -6.93 -16.99
C LEU A 134 -14.55 -7.03 -16.65
N SER A 135 -13.98 -5.97 -16.12
CA SER A 135 -12.56 -5.96 -15.75
C SER A 135 -12.32 -6.56 -14.36
N ILE A 136 -11.28 -7.39 -14.27
CA ILE A 136 -10.74 -7.91 -13.01
C ILE A 136 -9.21 -7.84 -13.04
N ALA A 137 -8.57 -7.80 -11.88
CA ALA A 137 -7.13 -8.07 -11.81
C ALA A 137 -6.88 -9.58 -11.99
N ASN A 138 -5.69 -9.96 -12.47
CA ASN A 138 -5.32 -11.37 -12.63
C ASN A 138 -5.40 -12.10 -11.27
N PRO A 139 -6.30 -13.08 -11.10
CA PRO A 139 -6.55 -13.72 -9.80
C PRO A 139 -5.38 -14.57 -9.31
N LYS A 140 -4.46 -14.96 -10.20
CA LYS A 140 -3.26 -15.74 -9.84
C LYS A 140 -2.14 -14.87 -9.23
N ALA A 141 -2.19 -13.56 -9.45
CA ALA A 141 -1.13 -12.64 -9.01
C ALA A 141 -1.63 -11.54 -8.09
N ALA A 142 -2.93 -11.24 -8.09
CA ALA A 142 -3.51 -10.11 -7.38
C ALA A 142 -4.65 -10.56 -6.44
N PRO A 143 -4.53 -10.32 -5.12
CA PRO A 143 -5.55 -10.71 -4.14
C PRO A 143 -6.95 -10.14 -4.42
N TYR A 144 -7.05 -8.91 -4.93
CA TYR A 144 -8.33 -8.33 -5.35
C TYR A 144 -8.94 -9.05 -6.56
N GLY A 145 -8.11 -9.60 -7.44
CA GLY A 145 -8.58 -10.45 -8.54
C GLY A 145 -9.13 -11.78 -8.05
N LEU A 146 -8.46 -12.40 -7.07
CA LEU A 146 -8.96 -13.61 -6.40
C LEU A 146 -10.30 -13.32 -5.71
N ALA A 147 -10.42 -12.23 -4.95
CA ALA A 147 -11.66 -11.83 -4.31
C ALA A 147 -12.80 -11.62 -5.34
N ALA A 148 -12.51 -11.01 -6.50
CA ALA A 148 -13.48 -10.84 -7.57
C ALA A 148 -14.00 -12.19 -8.10
N THR A 149 -13.11 -13.16 -8.31
CA THR A 149 -13.53 -14.51 -8.74
C THR A 149 -14.37 -15.23 -7.69
N GLN A 150 -14.10 -15.04 -6.40
CA GLN A 150 -14.90 -15.56 -5.31
C GLN A 150 -16.32 -14.98 -5.30
N VAL A 151 -16.46 -13.66 -5.53
CA VAL A 151 -17.77 -13.01 -5.67
C VAL A 151 -18.53 -13.57 -6.85
N LEU A 152 -17.91 -13.69 -8.03
CA LEU A 152 -18.54 -14.25 -9.21
C LEU A 152 -18.98 -15.70 -9.00
N ALA A 153 -18.18 -16.51 -8.32
CA ALA A 153 -18.52 -17.89 -7.98
C ALA A 153 -19.72 -17.95 -7.02
N LYS A 154 -19.73 -17.12 -5.99
CA LYS A 154 -20.79 -17.06 -4.98
C LYS A 154 -22.13 -16.61 -5.57
N GLU A 155 -22.10 -15.70 -6.56
CA GLU A 155 -23.27 -15.27 -7.33
C GLU A 155 -23.69 -16.26 -8.44
N GLY A 156 -22.92 -17.34 -8.67
CA GLY A 156 -23.19 -18.30 -9.74
C GLY A 156 -22.99 -17.73 -11.15
N LEU A 157 -22.09 -16.75 -11.29
CA LEU A 157 -21.88 -16.00 -12.52
C LEU A 157 -20.61 -16.38 -13.28
N THR A 158 -19.72 -17.20 -12.71
CA THR A 158 -18.41 -17.54 -13.29
C THR A 158 -18.49 -17.91 -14.77
N GLU A 159 -19.30 -18.89 -15.14
CA GLU A 159 -19.43 -19.35 -16.53
C GLU A 159 -20.17 -18.31 -17.42
N LYS A 160 -21.10 -17.54 -16.84
CA LYS A 160 -21.89 -16.54 -17.57
C LYS A 160 -21.08 -15.33 -18.03
N VAL A 161 -20.03 -14.97 -17.28
CA VAL A 161 -19.21 -13.78 -17.56
C VAL A 161 -17.84 -14.14 -18.13
N LYS A 162 -17.50 -15.43 -18.23
CA LYS A 162 -16.17 -15.92 -18.60
C LYS A 162 -15.60 -15.25 -19.86
N ASP A 163 -16.39 -15.21 -20.93
CA ASP A 163 -15.97 -14.65 -22.22
C ASP A 163 -16.00 -13.12 -22.24
N LYS A 164 -16.45 -12.49 -21.17
CA LYS A 164 -16.51 -11.03 -21.00
C LYS A 164 -15.40 -10.50 -20.07
N LEU A 165 -14.63 -11.39 -19.43
CA LEU A 165 -13.57 -10.98 -18.52
C LEU A 165 -12.41 -10.37 -19.27
N VAL A 166 -11.99 -9.19 -18.80
CA VAL A 166 -10.76 -8.52 -19.22
C VAL A 166 -9.82 -8.46 -18.03
N GLU A 167 -8.72 -9.21 -18.11
CA GLU A 167 -7.77 -9.32 -17.00
C GLU A 167 -6.67 -8.26 -17.10
N GLY A 168 -6.55 -7.43 -16.07
CA GLY A 168 -5.40 -6.56 -15.82
C GLY A 168 -4.28 -7.31 -15.07
N GLN A 169 -3.03 -6.99 -15.31
CA GLN A 169 -1.88 -7.58 -14.60
C GLN A 169 -1.93 -7.31 -13.08
N ASN A 170 -2.56 -6.21 -12.68
CA ASN A 170 -2.80 -5.81 -11.29
C ASN A 170 -4.10 -5.01 -11.20
N ILE A 171 -4.50 -4.62 -9.98
CA ILE A 171 -5.77 -3.92 -9.75
C ILE A 171 -5.80 -2.51 -10.33
N THR A 172 -4.64 -1.85 -10.51
CA THR A 172 -4.58 -0.53 -11.17
C THR A 172 -4.90 -0.65 -12.65
N GLN A 173 -4.40 -1.67 -13.34
CA GLN A 173 -4.74 -1.90 -14.74
C GLN A 173 -6.21 -2.28 -14.91
N ALA A 174 -6.77 -3.09 -13.99
CA ALA A 174 -8.20 -3.37 -13.98
C ALA A 174 -9.05 -2.10 -13.85
N TYR A 175 -8.69 -1.21 -12.93
CA TYR A 175 -9.30 0.11 -12.79
C TYR A 175 -9.17 0.94 -14.08
N GLN A 176 -7.98 0.95 -14.70
CA GLN A 176 -7.73 1.70 -15.93
C GLN A 176 -8.62 1.25 -17.10
N PHE A 177 -8.86 -0.06 -17.26
CA PHE A 177 -9.77 -0.53 -18.30
C PHE A 177 -11.18 0.05 -18.17
N VAL A 178 -11.67 0.23 -16.94
CA VAL A 178 -12.97 0.84 -16.70
C VAL A 178 -12.91 2.36 -16.88
N SER A 179 -11.92 3.02 -16.30
CA SER A 179 -11.81 4.49 -16.33
C SER A 179 -11.59 5.05 -17.73
N THR A 180 -11.00 4.26 -18.64
CA THR A 180 -10.78 4.62 -20.05
C THR A 180 -11.88 4.11 -20.99
N GLY A 181 -12.91 3.42 -20.46
CA GLY A 181 -14.04 2.91 -21.25
C GLY A 181 -13.77 1.62 -22.03
N ASN A 182 -12.63 0.95 -21.78
CA ASN A 182 -12.33 -0.37 -22.37
C ASN A 182 -13.10 -1.52 -21.70
N ALA A 183 -13.70 -1.27 -20.56
CA ALA A 183 -14.70 -2.11 -19.91
C ALA A 183 -15.80 -1.22 -19.33
N GLU A 184 -17.04 -1.70 -19.37
CA GLU A 184 -18.18 -0.93 -18.84
C GLU A 184 -18.16 -0.85 -17.32
N LEU A 185 -17.66 -1.92 -16.69
CA LEU A 185 -17.53 -2.03 -15.24
C LEU A 185 -16.36 -2.98 -14.91
N GLY A 186 -15.95 -2.97 -13.65
CA GLY A 186 -14.89 -3.85 -13.17
C GLY A 186 -14.83 -3.94 -11.65
N PHE A 187 -14.23 -5.00 -11.17
CA PHE A 187 -13.88 -5.11 -9.77
C PHE A 187 -12.58 -4.34 -9.51
N VAL A 188 -12.63 -3.42 -8.56
CA VAL A 188 -11.56 -2.50 -8.18
C VAL A 188 -11.35 -2.51 -6.67
N ALA A 189 -10.21 -2.02 -6.20
CA ALA A 189 -10.04 -1.73 -4.79
C ALA A 189 -10.83 -0.47 -4.42
N LEU A 190 -11.54 -0.47 -3.30
CA LEU A 190 -12.31 0.69 -2.85
C LEU A 190 -11.42 1.94 -2.77
N SER A 191 -10.17 1.79 -2.37
CA SER A 191 -9.16 2.86 -2.29
C SER A 191 -8.89 3.61 -3.59
N GLN A 192 -9.25 3.04 -4.74
CA GLN A 192 -9.05 3.66 -6.04
C GLN A 192 -10.18 4.63 -6.42
N ILE A 193 -11.33 4.48 -5.77
CA ILE A 193 -12.57 5.21 -6.09
C ILE A 193 -13.19 5.93 -4.88
N TYR A 194 -12.52 5.89 -3.72
CA TYR A 194 -13.08 6.36 -2.45
C TYR A 194 -12.11 7.26 -1.71
N LYS A 195 -12.61 8.35 -1.18
CA LYS A 195 -11.87 9.28 -0.35
C LYS A 195 -12.81 9.96 0.63
N ASP A 196 -12.37 10.05 1.90
CA ASP A 196 -13.04 10.82 2.96
C ASP A 196 -14.55 10.55 3.06
N GLY A 197 -14.95 9.28 3.07
CA GLY A 197 -16.32 8.86 3.32
C GLY A 197 -17.20 8.70 2.09
N LYS A 198 -16.69 8.94 0.86
CA LYS A 198 -17.50 8.89 -0.36
C LYS A 198 -16.78 8.33 -1.58
N VAL A 199 -17.54 7.74 -2.49
CA VAL A 199 -17.08 7.42 -3.85
C VAL A 199 -16.85 8.74 -4.60
N THR A 200 -15.70 8.86 -5.26
CA THR A 200 -15.24 10.12 -5.87
C THR A 200 -15.73 10.33 -7.30
N SER A 201 -16.12 9.26 -7.99
CA SER A 201 -16.63 9.33 -9.37
C SER A 201 -17.38 8.07 -9.77
N GLY A 202 -18.27 8.18 -10.76
CA GLY A 202 -19.02 7.05 -11.30
C GLY A 202 -20.01 6.44 -10.31
N SER A 203 -20.28 5.17 -10.45
CA SER A 203 -21.20 4.42 -9.58
C SER A 203 -20.58 3.11 -9.12
N ALA A 204 -20.87 2.71 -7.89
CA ALA A 204 -20.23 1.55 -7.27
C ALA A 204 -21.20 0.74 -6.40
N TRP A 205 -20.93 -0.57 -6.36
CA TRP A 205 -21.39 -1.47 -5.32
C TRP A 205 -20.19 -1.85 -4.44
N ILE A 206 -20.23 -1.44 -3.17
CA ILE A 206 -19.25 -1.89 -2.17
C ILE A 206 -19.61 -3.34 -1.84
N VAL A 207 -18.72 -4.26 -2.17
CA VAL A 207 -18.97 -5.69 -2.02
C VAL A 207 -18.99 -6.05 -0.54
N PRO A 208 -20.04 -6.72 -0.05
CA PRO A 208 -20.07 -7.19 1.34
C PRO A 208 -18.92 -8.14 1.63
N SER A 209 -18.27 -8.00 2.79
CA SER A 209 -17.14 -8.83 3.23
C SER A 209 -17.47 -10.33 3.29
N SER A 210 -18.75 -10.68 3.42
CA SER A 210 -19.20 -12.08 3.36
C SER A 210 -19.12 -12.72 1.98
N MET A 211 -18.84 -11.95 0.91
CA MET A 211 -18.82 -12.43 -0.48
C MET A 211 -17.46 -12.97 -0.92
N HIS A 212 -16.41 -12.70 -0.20
CA HIS A 212 -15.04 -13.15 -0.47
C HIS A 212 -14.26 -13.30 0.83
N ASP A 213 -13.08 -13.92 0.78
CA ASP A 213 -12.17 -13.99 1.90
C ASP A 213 -11.66 -12.59 2.29
N PRO A 214 -11.37 -12.34 3.58
CA PRO A 214 -10.84 -11.05 4.01
C PRO A 214 -9.54 -10.68 3.28
N ILE A 215 -9.45 -9.47 2.77
CA ILE A 215 -8.24 -8.96 2.09
C ILE A 215 -7.33 -8.30 3.14
N LYS A 216 -6.76 -9.12 4.04
CA LYS A 216 -5.78 -8.67 5.03
C LYS A 216 -4.46 -8.37 4.33
N GLN A 217 -3.89 -7.20 4.57
CA GLN A 217 -2.70 -6.71 3.90
C GLN A 217 -1.56 -6.55 4.89
N ASP A 218 -0.50 -7.34 4.70
CA ASP A 218 0.64 -7.32 5.60
C ASP A 218 1.82 -6.55 5.02
N ALA A 219 2.51 -5.83 5.90
CA ALA A 219 3.81 -5.22 5.66
C ALA A 219 4.91 -6.08 6.28
N VAL A 220 6.08 -6.10 5.66
CA VAL A 220 7.25 -6.81 6.18
C VAL A 220 8.55 -6.13 5.74
N ILE A 221 9.58 -6.14 6.60
CA ILE A 221 10.95 -5.76 6.23
C ILE A 221 11.61 -6.98 5.60
N LEU A 222 12.13 -6.82 4.39
CA LEU A 222 12.89 -7.84 3.68
C LEU A 222 14.35 -7.87 4.18
N ASN A 223 15.07 -8.96 3.91
CA ASN A 223 16.47 -9.08 4.34
C ASN A 223 17.38 -7.97 3.81
N LYS A 224 17.05 -7.35 2.67
CA LYS A 224 17.78 -6.18 2.14
C LYS A 224 17.64 -4.96 3.04
N GLY A 225 16.52 -4.82 3.76
CA GLY A 225 16.23 -3.72 4.67
C GLY A 225 16.61 -3.97 6.13
N LYS A 226 17.24 -5.11 6.48
CA LYS A 226 17.51 -5.48 7.89
C LYS A 226 18.30 -4.44 8.67
N ASP A 227 19.25 -3.78 8.01
CA ASP A 227 20.13 -2.77 8.62
C ASP A 227 19.71 -1.34 8.26
N SER A 228 18.67 -1.16 7.43
CA SER A 228 18.15 0.13 6.98
C SER A 228 17.39 0.85 8.10
N ALA A 229 17.86 2.03 8.49
CA ALA A 229 17.15 2.89 9.44
C ALA A 229 15.84 3.40 8.85
N ALA A 230 15.82 3.74 7.55
CA ALA A 230 14.65 4.21 6.84
C ALA A 230 13.56 3.11 6.72
N ALA A 231 13.95 1.83 6.49
CA ALA A 231 13.00 0.72 6.46
C ALA A 231 12.32 0.50 7.82
N LYS A 232 13.09 0.54 8.90
CA LYS A 232 12.56 0.43 10.27
C LYS A 232 11.65 1.61 10.61
N ALA A 233 12.07 2.84 10.27
CA ALA A 233 11.27 4.04 10.48
C ALA A 233 9.95 3.98 9.71
N LEU A 234 9.94 3.51 8.46
CA LEU A 234 8.72 3.38 7.65
C LEU A 234 7.74 2.38 8.28
N VAL A 235 8.20 1.22 8.71
CA VAL A 235 7.35 0.20 9.35
C VAL A 235 6.73 0.75 10.64
N GLU A 236 7.49 1.45 11.48
CA GLU A 236 6.94 2.08 12.69
C GLU A 236 5.99 3.25 12.35
N TYR A 237 6.29 4.02 11.31
CA TYR A 237 5.41 5.11 10.85
C TYR A 237 4.04 4.57 10.38
N LEU A 238 4.04 3.45 9.67
CA LEU A 238 2.80 2.80 9.20
C LEU A 238 1.90 2.32 10.35
N LYS A 239 2.47 1.98 11.51
CA LYS A 239 1.71 1.65 12.73
C LYS A 239 1.19 2.88 13.48
N GLY A 240 1.67 4.06 13.12
CA GLY A 240 1.37 5.30 13.81
C GLY A 240 0.03 5.93 13.40
N PRO A 241 -0.47 6.89 14.20
CA PRO A 241 -1.79 7.48 14.01
C PRO A 241 -1.92 8.30 12.72
N LYS A 242 -0.84 8.92 12.22
CA LYS A 242 -0.87 9.68 10.96
C LYS A 242 -1.14 8.77 9.77
N ALA A 243 -0.38 7.67 9.65
CA ALA A 243 -0.60 6.69 8.60
C ALA A 243 -1.99 6.04 8.73
N ALA A 244 -2.43 5.68 9.94
CA ALA A 244 -3.75 5.14 10.21
C ALA A 244 -4.88 6.06 9.73
N ALA A 245 -4.76 7.38 9.96
CA ALA A 245 -5.74 8.36 9.49
C ALA A 245 -5.80 8.40 7.95
N VAL A 246 -4.65 8.41 7.28
CA VAL A 246 -4.58 8.36 5.81
C VAL A 246 -5.20 7.06 5.29
N ILE A 247 -4.82 5.90 5.83
CA ILE A 247 -5.33 4.58 5.43
C ILE A 247 -6.85 4.55 5.51
N LYS A 248 -7.43 4.96 6.63
CA LYS A 248 -8.89 5.03 6.82
C LYS A 248 -9.58 5.97 5.83
N SER A 249 -8.95 7.10 5.49
CA SER A 249 -9.52 8.06 4.54
C SER A 249 -9.71 7.50 3.13
N TYR A 250 -9.00 6.43 2.78
CA TYR A 250 -9.14 5.68 1.52
C TYR A 250 -10.05 4.45 1.64
N GLY A 251 -10.80 4.30 2.74
CA GLY A 251 -11.78 3.22 2.90
C GLY A 251 -11.21 1.87 3.36
N TYR A 252 -10.01 1.84 3.89
CA TYR A 252 -9.46 0.65 4.56
C TYR A 252 -9.92 0.56 6.01
N GLU A 253 -10.03 -0.67 6.51
CA GLU A 253 -10.12 -0.99 7.94
C GLU A 253 -8.71 -1.28 8.49
N LEU A 254 -8.55 -1.16 9.83
CA LEU A 254 -7.30 -1.42 10.56
C LEU A 254 -7.51 -2.47 11.63
#